data_debeb8cfcbb5b4b6208315fc03330fa3
#
_entry.id   debeb8cfcbb5b4b6208315fc03330fa3
#
_cell.length_a   1.000
_cell.length_b   1.000
_cell.length_c   1.000
_cell.angle_alpha   90.00
_cell.angle_beta   90.00
_cell.angle_gamma   90.00
#
_symmetry.space_group_name_H-M   'P 1'
#
loop_
_entity.id
_entity.type
_entity.pdbx_description
1 polymer ?
#
loop_
_entity_poly.entity_id
_entity_poly.type
_entity_poly.pdbx_seq_one_letter_code
_entity_poly.pdbx_strand_id
1 'polypeptide(L)'
;MGTIENKDTIRRIYQAMQSGDRSVFGASVHPDYVWRFPGHSSWSKRFSGQEEVRTKLLKPLFALFATEYRAHAINLVAEGDYVVAEVRGDVQTKRGQRYNNEYCFVFKFRGDKIAEVVEYCDTDLEERVLGNYDDAVRLMAAS
;
A
#
# COMPACT_ATOMS: atom_id res chain seq x y z
N MET A 1 4.49 1.69 -22.34
CA MET A 1 5.78 1.48 -21.67
C MET A 1 6.03 -0.01 -21.53
N GLY A 2 7.26 -0.40 -21.49
CA GLY A 2 7.62 -1.81 -21.45
C GLY A 2 7.70 -2.37 -20.03
N THR A 3 7.81 -3.69 -19.99
CA THR A 3 7.92 -4.45 -18.74
C THR A 3 9.11 -4.03 -17.90
N ILE A 4 10.26 -3.79 -18.54
CA ILE A 4 11.50 -3.37 -17.85
C ILE A 4 11.31 -2.00 -17.20
N GLU A 5 10.72 -1.03 -17.92
CA GLU A 5 10.47 0.32 -17.42
C GLU A 5 9.48 0.30 -16.27
N ASN A 6 8.44 -0.54 -16.36
CA ASN A 6 7.44 -0.68 -15.29
C ASN A 6 8.08 -1.27 -14.03
N LYS A 7 8.93 -2.30 -14.20
CA LYS A 7 9.67 -2.88 -13.07
C LYS A 7 10.60 -1.85 -12.43
N ASP A 8 11.24 -1.01 -13.23
CA ASP A 8 12.10 0.04 -12.73
C ASP A 8 11.31 1.09 -11.93
N THR A 9 10.11 1.43 -12.39
CA THR A 9 9.22 2.33 -11.64
C THR A 9 8.92 1.78 -10.24
N ILE A 10 8.58 0.50 -10.12
CA ILE A 10 8.32 -0.12 -8.82
C ILE A 10 9.60 -0.14 -7.97
N ARG A 11 10.75 -0.42 -8.56
CA ARG A 11 12.03 -0.38 -7.84
C ARG A 11 12.28 1.00 -7.23
N ARG A 12 12.07 2.06 -8.00
CA ARG A 12 12.25 3.44 -7.52
C ARG A 12 11.27 3.82 -6.42
N ILE A 13 10.02 3.33 -6.52
CA ILE A 13 9.02 3.55 -5.47
C ILE A 13 9.54 2.99 -4.13
N TYR A 14 10.01 1.75 -4.12
CA TYR A 14 10.44 1.13 -2.86
C TYR A 14 11.80 1.62 -2.39
N GLN A 15 12.67 2.07 -3.28
CA GLN A 15 13.89 2.76 -2.87
C GLN A 15 13.56 4.02 -2.06
N ALA A 16 12.58 4.79 -2.49
CA ALA A 16 12.12 5.97 -1.77
C ALA A 16 11.42 5.59 -0.46
N MET A 17 10.64 4.53 -0.46
CA MET A 17 9.89 4.09 0.73
C MET A 17 10.78 3.54 1.84
N GLN A 18 12.03 3.19 1.55
CA GLN A 18 12.98 2.83 2.59
C GLN A 18 13.24 3.96 3.58
N SER A 19 13.07 5.20 3.15
CA SER A 19 13.18 6.38 4.02
C SER A 19 11.82 7.01 4.36
N GLY A 20 10.73 6.33 4.03
CA GLY A 20 9.38 6.83 4.30
C GLY A 20 8.85 7.78 3.25
N ASP A 21 9.54 7.96 2.12
CA ASP A 21 9.10 8.86 1.05
C ASP A 21 8.10 8.14 0.13
N ARG A 22 6.85 8.63 0.11
CA ARG A 22 5.75 8.10 -0.69
C ARG A 22 5.48 8.92 -1.96
N SER A 23 6.27 9.95 -2.22
CA SER A 23 6.02 10.86 -3.33
C SER A 23 6.20 10.19 -4.69
N VAL A 24 7.16 9.25 -4.80
CA VAL A 24 7.38 8.52 -6.05
C VAL A 24 6.17 7.66 -6.38
N PHE A 25 5.60 6.98 -5.38
CA PHE A 25 4.37 6.22 -5.58
C PHE A 25 3.23 7.14 -6.05
N GLY A 26 3.01 8.25 -5.36
CA GLY A 26 1.95 9.19 -5.71
C GLY A 26 2.07 9.74 -7.13
N ALA A 27 3.30 9.94 -7.61
CA ALA A 27 3.54 10.40 -8.97
C ALA A 27 3.39 9.30 -10.02
N SER A 28 3.34 8.03 -9.59
CA SER A 28 3.33 6.87 -10.49
C SER A 28 1.95 6.25 -10.70
N VAL A 29 0.93 6.72 -10.00
CA VAL A 29 -0.42 6.14 -10.10
C VAL A 29 -1.29 6.92 -11.09
N HIS A 30 -2.16 6.18 -11.78
CA HIS A 30 -3.18 6.77 -12.64
C HIS A 30 -4.25 7.45 -11.77
N PRO A 31 -4.86 8.57 -12.21
CA PRO A 31 -5.89 9.26 -11.41
C PRO A 31 -7.07 8.38 -11.00
N ASP A 32 -7.42 7.38 -11.79
CA ASP A 32 -8.52 6.46 -11.51
C ASP A 32 -8.07 5.09 -11.02
N TYR A 33 -6.84 4.98 -10.50
CA TYR A 33 -6.32 3.67 -10.08
C TYR A 33 -7.15 3.07 -8.95
N VAL A 34 -7.10 1.74 -8.87
CA VAL A 34 -7.84 0.96 -7.88
C VAL A 34 -6.85 0.28 -6.94
N TRP A 35 -7.17 0.30 -5.65
CA TRP A 35 -6.43 -0.47 -4.65
C TRP A 35 -7.37 -1.49 -4.04
N ARG A 36 -7.02 -2.75 -4.14
CA ARG A 36 -7.85 -3.85 -3.68
C ARG A 36 -7.09 -4.72 -2.67
N PHE A 37 -7.78 -5.11 -1.61
CA PHE A 37 -7.27 -5.96 -0.54
C PHE A 37 -8.03 -7.26 -0.54
N PRO A 38 -7.49 -8.35 -1.11
CA PRO A 38 -8.13 -9.67 -1.01
C PRO A 38 -8.14 -10.15 0.44
N GLY A 39 -9.02 -11.09 0.73
CA GLY A 39 -9.10 -11.72 2.05
C GLY A 39 -10.40 -11.40 2.78
N HIS A 40 -10.40 -11.60 4.10
CA HIS A 40 -11.60 -11.50 4.92
C HIS A 40 -11.41 -10.63 6.16
N SER A 41 -10.40 -9.78 6.18
CA SER A 41 -10.25 -8.79 7.25
C SER A 41 -11.23 -7.63 7.04
N SER A 42 -11.42 -6.80 8.05
CA SER A 42 -12.24 -5.59 7.90
C SER A 42 -11.65 -4.61 6.90
N TRP A 43 -10.35 -4.73 6.61
CA TRP A 43 -9.63 -3.92 5.63
C TRP A 43 -9.70 -4.49 4.21
N SER A 44 -10.26 -5.70 4.05
CA SER A 44 -10.38 -6.37 2.75
C SER A 44 -11.46 -5.73 1.90
N LYS A 45 -11.13 -4.58 1.32
CA LYS A 45 -12.02 -3.71 0.57
C LYS A 45 -11.39 -3.32 -0.76
N ARG A 46 -12.16 -2.63 -1.57
CA ARG A 46 -11.72 -2.05 -2.84
C ARG A 46 -11.94 -0.55 -2.78
N PHE A 47 -10.90 0.21 -3.14
CA PHE A 47 -10.95 1.66 -3.19
C PHE A 47 -10.64 2.09 -4.62
N SER A 48 -11.46 2.99 -5.20
CA SER A 48 -11.37 3.38 -6.61
C SER A 48 -11.12 4.87 -6.73
N GLY A 49 -10.04 5.22 -7.44
CA GLY A 49 -9.63 6.59 -7.71
C GLY A 49 -8.74 7.18 -6.63
N GLN A 50 -7.90 8.14 -7.03
CA GLN A 50 -6.92 8.75 -6.13
C GLN A 50 -7.58 9.36 -4.89
N GLU A 51 -8.71 10.04 -5.08
CA GLU A 51 -9.38 10.73 -3.97
C GLU A 51 -9.91 9.75 -2.94
N GLU A 52 -10.56 8.68 -3.38
CA GLU A 52 -11.10 7.66 -2.48
C GLU A 52 -9.98 6.90 -1.76
N VAL A 53 -8.93 6.53 -2.48
CA VAL A 53 -7.76 5.87 -1.86
C VAL A 53 -7.15 6.77 -0.80
N ARG A 54 -6.96 8.06 -1.11
CA ARG A 54 -6.36 9.01 -0.19
C ARG A 54 -7.20 9.19 1.07
N THR A 55 -8.51 9.37 0.92
CA THR A 55 -9.39 9.75 2.04
C THR A 55 -9.92 8.57 2.82
N LYS A 56 -10.20 7.45 2.15
CA LYS A 56 -10.86 6.29 2.78
C LYS A 56 -9.89 5.18 3.15
N LEU A 57 -8.69 5.14 2.57
CA LEU A 57 -7.68 4.14 2.90
C LEU A 57 -6.48 4.78 3.59
N LEU A 58 -5.78 5.67 2.90
CA LEU A 58 -4.47 6.12 3.39
C LEU A 58 -4.58 7.00 4.62
N LYS A 59 -5.52 7.92 4.67
CA LYS A 59 -5.71 8.78 5.85
C LYS A 59 -6.05 8.00 7.12
N PRO A 60 -7.06 7.12 7.12
CA PRO A 60 -7.34 6.33 8.32
C PRO A 60 -6.18 5.42 8.72
N LEU A 61 -5.52 4.81 7.75
CA LEU A 61 -4.40 3.92 8.00
C LEU A 61 -3.22 4.66 8.64
N PHE A 62 -2.77 5.74 8.01
CA PHE A 62 -1.59 6.47 8.49
C PHE A 62 -1.88 7.22 9.79
N ALA A 63 -3.14 7.52 10.10
CA ALA A 63 -3.50 8.10 11.40
C ALA A 63 -3.22 7.15 12.57
N LEU A 64 -3.10 5.84 12.31
CA LEU A 64 -2.77 4.85 13.34
C LEU A 64 -1.28 4.78 13.66
N PHE A 65 -0.43 5.36 12.82
CA PHE A 65 1.02 5.20 12.90
C PHE A 65 1.66 6.31 13.74
N ALA A 66 2.59 5.90 14.62
CA ALA A 66 3.39 6.82 15.42
C ALA A 66 4.70 7.18 14.70
N THR A 67 5.23 6.27 13.89
CA THR A 67 6.46 6.48 13.13
C THR A 67 6.13 6.58 11.64
N GLU A 68 7.12 7.00 10.84
CA GLU A 68 6.98 6.91 9.39
C GLU A 68 6.83 5.45 8.97
N TYR A 69 5.96 5.22 8.00
CA TYR A 69 5.84 3.91 7.38
C TYR A 69 7.00 3.74 6.41
N ARG A 70 7.83 2.74 6.66
CA ARG A 70 8.93 2.38 5.78
C ARG A 70 8.69 1.00 5.22
N ALA A 71 9.11 0.80 3.99
CA ALA A 71 8.94 -0.48 3.33
C ALA A 71 10.09 -0.72 2.37
N HIS A 72 10.46 -2.01 2.20
CA HIS A 72 11.40 -2.33 1.16
C HIS A 72 11.00 -3.59 0.42
N ALA A 73 11.29 -3.61 -0.88
CA ALA A 73 11.04 -4.75 -1.73
C ALA A 73 12.23 -5.71 -1.63
N ILE A 74 11.94 -6.97 -1.32
CA ILE A 74 12.95 -8.02 -1.28
C ILE A 74 13.02 -8.78 -2.59
N ASN A 75 11.97 -8.71 -3.40
CA ASN A 75 11.93 -9.39 -4.69
C ASN A 75 10.96 -8.68 -5.64
N LEU A 76 11.34 -8.56 -6.90
CA LEU A 76 10.50 -7.99 -7.96
C LEU A 76 10.48 -8.92 -9.15
N VAL A 77 9.28 -9.24 -9.63
CA VAL A 77 9.06 -10.08 -10.81
C VAL A 77 8.12 -9.34 -11.75
N ALA A 78 8.43 -9.29 -13.04
CA ALA A 78 7.61 -8.56 -14.00
C ALA A 78 7.36 -9.38 -15.25
N GLU A 79 6.13 -9.29 -15.76
CA GLU A 79 5.74 -9.90 -17.02
C GLU A 79 4.58 -9.08 -17.60
N GLY A 80 4.63 -8.77 -18.90
CA GLY A 80 3.59 -7.97 -19.55
C GLY A 80 3.41 -6.63 -18.86
N ASP A 81 2.18 -6.30 -18.51
CA ASP A 81 1.82 -5.06 -17.81
C ASP A 81 1.86 -5.21 -16.29
N TYR A 82 2.32 -6.34 -15.79
CA TYR A 82 2.31 -6.63 -14.35
C TYR A 82 3.70 -6.57 -13.75
N VAL A 83 3.78 -6.04 -12.54
CA VAL A 83 4.95 -6.14 -11.67
C VAL A 83 4.49 -6.67 -10.33
N VAL A 84 5.13 -7.72 -9.84
CA VAL A 84 4.86 -8.31 -8.53
C VAL A 84 6.02 -7.95 -7.62
N ALA A 85 5.70 -7.43 -6.43
CA ALA A 85 6.69 -7.02 -5.45
C ALA A 85 6.44 -7.75 -4.13
N GLU A 86 7.43 -8.48 -3.68
CA GLU A 86 7.44 -9.05 -2.34
C GLU A 86 8.07 -8.03 -1.41
N VAL A 87 7.32 -7.55 -0.40
CA VAL A 87 7.66 -6.34 0.35
C VAL A 87 7.54 -6.59 1.85
N ARG A 88 8.42 -5.97 2.62
CA ARG A 88 8.35 -5.93 4.09
C ARG A 88 8.10 -4.50 4.54
N GLY A 89 7.09 -4.32 5.40
CA GLY A 89 6.82 -3.03 6.04
C GLY A 89 7.52 -2.91 7.39
N ASP A 90 7.70 -1.68 7.84
CA ASP A 90 8.30 -1.37 9.13
C ASP A 90 7.66 -0.09 9.67
N VAL A 91 6.82 -0.23 10.69
CA VAL A 91 6.13 0.90 11.30
C VAL A 91 5.67 0.53 12.70
N GLN A 92 5.60 1.53 13.58
CA GLN A 92 5.05 1.38 14.92
C GLN A 92 3.76 2.17 15.03
N THR A 93 2.72 1.56 15.61
CA THR A 93 1.44 2.22 15.82
C THR A 93 1.48 3.12 17.05
N LYS A 94 0.50 4.02 17.16
CA LYS A 94 0.37 4.91 18.32
C LYS A 94 0.12 4.15 19.63
N ARG A 95 -0.36 2.91 19.55
CA ARG A 95 -0.52 2.04 20.71
C ARG A 95 0.75 1.28 21.06
N GLY A 96 1.85 1.54 20.36
CA GLY A 96 3.15 0.95 20.64
C GLY A 96 3.38 -0.44 20.06
N GLN A 97 2.51 -0.89 19.16
CA GLN A 97 2.65 -2.18 18.50
C GLN A 97 3.38 -2.04 17.16
N ARG A 98 4.18 -3.03 16.82
CA ARG A 98 4.80 -3.10 15.50
C ARG A 98 3.79 -3.62 14.48
N TYR A 99 3.74 -2.94 13.34
CA TYR A 99 2.98 -3.42 12.19
C TYR A 99 3.95 -3.67 11.04
N ASN A 100 4.78 -4.69 11.20
CA ASN A 100 5.77 -5.09 10.21
C ASN A 100 5.19 -6.20 9.35
N ASN A 101 4.24 -5.84 8.50
CA ASN A 101 3.55 -6.83 7.68
C ASN A 101 4.41 -7.29 6.52
N GLU A 102 4.09 -8.46 6.01
CA GLU A 102 4.69 -9.04 4.83
C GLU A 102 3.66 -8.97 3.72
N TYR A 103 4.08 -8.44 2.56
CA TYR A 103 3.16 -8.17 1.47
C TYR A 103 3.60 -8.87 0.20
N CYS A 104 2.61 -9.24 -0.61
CA CYS A 104 2.80 -9.48 -2.03
C CYS A 104 1.90 -8.51 -2.77
N PHE A 105 2.49 -7.49 -3.38
CA PHE A 105 1.75 -6.53 -4.18
C PHE A 105 1.76 -6.96 -5.64
N VAL A 106 0.60 -6.89 -6.28
CA VAL A 106 0.49 -7.08 -7.73
C VAL A 106 0.09 -5.74 -8.32
N PHE A 107 1.00 -5.15 -9.09
CA PHE A 107 0.77 -3.87 -9.76
C PHE A 107 0.44 -4.12 -11.22
N LYS A 108 -0.65 -3.54 -11.70
CA LYS A 108 -0.98 -3.55 -13.12
C LYS A 108 -0.81 -2.15 -13.67
N PHE A 109 -0.06 -2.03 -14.76
CA PHE A 109 0.19 -0.76 -15.41
C PHE A 109 -0.75 -0.53 -16.59
N ARG A 110 -1.09 0.72 -16.82
CA ARG A 110 -1.71 1.19 -18.04
C ARG A 110 -0.81 2.31 -18.56
N GLY A 111 -0.08 2.01 -19.66
CA GLY A 111 1.00 2.87 -20.10
C GLY A 111 2.12 2.89 -19.04
N ASP A 112 2.51 4.09 -18.62
CA ASP A 112 3.56 4.29 -17.63
C ASP A 112 3.02 4.52 -16.21
N LYS A 113 1.70 4.35 -16.01
CA LYS A 113 1.06 4.60 -14.72
C LYS A 113 0.45 3.33 -14.15
N ILE A 114 0.50 3.21 -12.83
CA ILE A 114 -0.14 2.11 -12.10
C ILE A 114 -1.65 2.30 -12.17
N ALA A 115 -2.35 1.32 -12.75
CA ALA A 115 -3.81 1.33 -12.86
C ALA A 115 -4.48 0.52 -11.75
N GLU A 116 -3.78 -0.48 -11.20
CA GLU A 116 -4.34 -1.29 -10.12
C GLU A 116 -3.22 -1.75 -9.18
N VAL A 117 -3.51 -1.69 -7.89
CA VAL A 117 -2.69 -2.27 -6.84
C VAL A 117 -3.52 -3.35 -6.16
N VAL A 118 -3.03 -4.57 -6.12
CA VAL A 118 -3.63 -5.65 -5.33
C VAL A 118 -2.66 -5.97 -4.20
N GLU A 119 -3.12 -5.80 -2.97
CA GLU A 119 -2.29 -6.01 -1.79
C GLU A 119 -2.69 -7.30 -1.10
N TYR A 120 -1.85 -8.32 -1.21
CA TYR A 120 -1.93 -9.52 -0.38
C TYR A 120 -1.03 -9.33 0.82
N CYS A 121 -1.52 -9.61 2.01
CA CYS A 121 -0.74 -9.47 3.23
C CYS A 121 -1.19 -10.48 4.27
N ASP A 122 -0.52 -10.49 5.42
CA ASP A 122 -0.98 -11.25 6.57
C ASP A 122 -2.19 -10.52 7.17
N THR A 123 -3.38 -11.00 6.84
CA THR A 123 -4.63 -10.35 7.26
C THR A 123 -4.92 -10.56 8.75
N ASP A 124 -4.38 -11.60 9.37
CA ASP A 124 -4.50 -11.78 10.81
C ASP A 124 -3.72 -10.69 11.55
N LEU A 125 -2.48 -10.44 11.15
CA LEU A 125 -1.67 -9.36 11.73
C LEU A 125 -2.33 -8.00 11.49
N GLU A 126 -2.85 -7.77 10.29
CA GLU A 126 -3.53 -6.54 9.93
C GLU A 126 -4.70 -6.26 10.89
N GLU A 127 -5.60 -7.24 11.06
CA GLU A 127 -6.78 -7.06 11.91
C GLU A 127 -6.40 -6.87 13.38
N ARG A 128 -5.45 -7.68 13.88
CA ARG A 128 -5.05 -7.63 15.30
C ARG A 128 -4.34 -6.33 15.66
N VAL A 129 -3.47 -5.83 14.80
CA VAL A 129 -2.65 -4.65 15.12
C VAL A 129 -3.33 -3.35 14.72
N LEU A 130 -3.93 -3.30 13.53
CA LEU A 130 -4.61 -2.08 13.07
C LEU A 130 -6.00 -1.93 13.69
N GLY A 131 -6.60 -3.04 14.13
CA GLY A 131 -7.99 -3.06 14.59
C GLY A 131 -8.96 -3.04 13.42
N ASN A 132 -10.24 -2.85 13.74
CA ASN A 132 -11.31 -2.85 12.75
C ASN A 132 -11.27 -1.58 11.90
N TYR A 133 -11.50 -1.71 10.60
CA TYR A 133 -11.45 -0.59 9.65
C TYR A 133 -12.43 0.54 10.03
N ASP A 134 -13.67 0.20 10.38
CA ASP A 134 -14.67 1.23 10.72
C ASP A 134 -14.27 1.99 11.99
N ASP A 135 -13.63 1.30 12.95
CA ASP A 135 -13.10 1.95 14.14
C ASP A 135 -11.98 2.91 13.80
N ALA A 136 -11.09 2.54 12.88
CA ALA A 136 -10.00 3.41 12.43
C ALA A 136 -10.55 4.67 11.77
N VAL A 137 -11.58 4.55 10.96
CA VAL A 137 -12.23 5.70 10.32
C VAL A 137 -12.83 6.63 11.37
N ARG A 138 -13.52 6.06 12.38
CA ARG A 138 -14.10 6.86 13.46
C ARG A 138 -13.05 7.57 14.30
N LEU A 139 -11.96 6.89 14.62
CA LEU A 139 -10.86 7.50 15.39
C LEU A 139 -10.22 8.66 14.64
N MET A 140 -9.99 8.50 13.35
CA MET A 140 -9.45 9.57 12.50
C MET A 140 -10.38 10.78 12.47
N ALA A 141 -11.69 10.55 12.32
CA ALA A 141 -12.68 11.63 12.23
C ALA A 141 -12.83 12.39 13.56
N ALA A 142 -12.53 11.75 14.70
CA ALA A 142 -12.64 12.33 16.03
C ALA A 142 -11.39 13.12 16.44
N SER A 143 -10.29 13.00 15.72
CA SER A 143 -9.01 13.63 16.09
C SER A 143 -8.83 15.01 15.46
#